data_3e3bbb8fe3d433e46d46ad11cdbada44
#
_entry.id   3e3bbb8fe3d433e46d46ad11cdbada44
#
_cell.length_a   1.000
_cell.length_b   1.000
_cell.length_c   1.000
_cell.angle_alpha   90.00
_cell.angle_beta   90.00
_cell.angle_gamma   90.00
#
_symmetry.space_group_name_H-M   'P 1'
#
loop_
_entity.id
_entity.type
_entity.pdbx_description
1 polymer ?
#
loop_
_entity_poly.entity_id
_entity_poly.type
_entity_poly.pdbx_seq_one_letter_code
_entity_poly.pdbx_strand_id
1 'polypeptide(L)'
;MFVTMALATLMTPTGSWAQKVTSFTTTEATSWAKGKSVMATKAAGNVVAAVDANSHGTRFVGFGTTFNELDWDAFNLLTRQEQDELMYRLFAPEGDLKFTHGRVSMNANDYARAWYSCDDVAGDFALRYFNIDHDKRNIIPLARAAQKYQPALQLFMSPWSPPVWMKINHDYPVSPSNTNQMDERQAYLLYMDDGRQVDAEEMKLLGDRKGVFPRRLASQDYFIQDPRYLQCYADMFCRFIELYKTEGLPITKVMYQNEAYSYTPYPGCAWTAEGTLRFNNDYLAPTLAKRHPEVELWIGTFNTNRLDYVEKILDDKTLQANVKGIGTQWECRNNLPAMRQRYPNHRFMVSESA
;
A
#
# COMPACT_ATOMS: atom_id res chain seq x y z
N MET A 1 -6.95 -20.44 -20.75
CA MET A 1 -6.56 -19.36 -21.68
C MET A 1 -5.08 -19.12 -21.49
N PHE A 2 -4.25 -19.48 -22.46
CA PHE A 2 -2.78 -19.43 -22.32
C PHE A 2 -2.31 -18.00 -22.57
N VAL A 3 -1.59 -17.42 -21.64
CA VAL A 3 -0.89 -16.16 -21.85
C VAL A 3 0.60 -16.48 -21.96
N THR A 4 1.11 -16.46 -23.19
CA THR A 4 2.54 -16.57 -23.46
C THR A 4 3.08 -15.14 -23.56
N MET A 5 3.89 -14.71 -22.62
CA MET A 5 4.55 -13.39 -22.67
C MET A 5 5.91 -13.56 -23.32
N ALA A 6 6.07 -13.08 -24.54
CA ALA A 6 7.36 -12.98 -25.23
C ALA A 6 7.95 -11.59 -25.03
N LEU A 7 9.08 -11.49 -24.36
CA LEU A 7 9.85 -10.23 -24.25
C LEU A 7 10.81 -10.16 -25.44
N ALA A 8 10.55 -9.32 -26.42
CA ALA A 8 11.44 -9.04 -27.52
C ALA A 8 12.19 -7.72 -27.27
N THR A 9 13.50 -7.76 -27.22
CA THR A 9 14.34 -6.55 -27.19
C THR A 9 14.50 -6.07 -28.62
N LEU A 10 13.96 -4.91 -28.96
CA LEU A 10 14.08 -4.29 -30.28
C LEU A 10 15.31 -3.40 -30.33
N MET A 11 16.25 -3.76 -31.20
CA MET A 11 17.28 -2.84 -31.70
C MET A 11 16.90 -2.34 -33.10
N THR A 12 17.18 -1.07 -33.41
CA THR A 12 16.92 -0.41 -34.70
C THR A 12 17.60 -1.12 -35.85
N PRO A 13 16.98 -1.24 -37.04
CA PRO A 13 17.52 -2.03 -38.13
C PRO A 13 18.46 -1.22 -39.04
N THR A 14 19.75 -1.35 -38.80
CA THR A 14 20.75 -1.14 -39.84
C THR A 14 21.75 -2.30 -39.81
N GLY A 15 21.40 -3.37 -40.51
CA GLY A 15 22.19 -4.58 -40.62
C GLY A 15 21.38 -5.82 -40.26
N SER A 16 21.38 -6.84 -41.13
CA SER A 16 20.67 -8.12 -40.90
C SER A 16 21.39 -8.96 -39.84
N TRP A 17 21.19 -8.59 -38.55
CA TRP A 17 21.63 -9.45 -37.45
C TRP A 17 20.50 -10.42 -37.13
N ALA A 18 20.81 -11.69 -37.19
CA ALA A 18 19.88 -12.72 -36.78
C ALA A 18 19.60 -12.55 -35.25
N GLN A 19 18.36 -12.18 -34.91
CA GLN A 19 17.97 -12.02 -33.51
C GLN A 19 17.79 -13.36 -32.83
N LYS A 20 18.41 -13.53 -31.67
CA LYS A 20 18.22 -14.69 -30.82
C LYS A 20 17.00 -14.44 -29.91
N VAL A 21 16.00 -15.29 -30.03
CA VAL A 21 14.78 -15.24 -29.22
C VAL A 21 14.83 -16.33 -28.16
N THR A 22 14.61 -15.95 -26.91
CA THR A 22 14.43 -16.88 -25.77
C THR A 22 13.03 -16.71 -25.23
N SER A 23 12.28 -17.79 -25.13
CA SER A 23 10.94 -17.80 -24.53
C SER A 23 11.00 -18.22 -23.09
N PHE A 24 10.15 -17.64 -22.26
CA PHE A 24 9.81 -18.12 -20.94
C PHE A 24 8.31 -18.37 -20.91
N THR A 25 7.90 -19.54 -20.49
CA THR A 25 6.49 -19.95 -20.52
C THR A 25 6.06 -20.37 -19.12
N THR A 26 4.91 -19.88 -18.70
CA THR A 26 4.23 -20.34 -17.49
C THR A 26 2.94 -21.01 -17.91
N THR A 27 2.72 -22.23 -17.43
CA THR A 27 1.48 -23.00 -17.59
C THR A 27 0.99 -23.42 -16.20
N GLU A 28 -0.21 -23.96 -16.13
CA GLU A 28 -0.76 -24.52 -14.88
C GLU A 28 0.16 -25.60 -14.25
N ALA A 29 0.83 -26.39 -15.09
CA ALA A 29 1.72 -27.48 -14.65
C ALA A 29 3.19 -27.04 -14.47
N THR A 30 3.63 -25.93 -15.03
CA THR A 30 5.04 -25.53 -15.05
C THR A 30 5.18 -24.02 -15.02
N SER A 31 5.78 -23.47 -13.97
CA SER A 31 6.03 -22.06 -13.87
C SER A 31 7.42 -21.69 -14.39
N TRP A 32 7.50 -20.57 -15.13
CA TRP A 32 8.74 -19.92 -15.57
C TRP A 32 9.72 -20.85 -16.33
N ALA A 33 9.19 -21.76 -17.15
CA ALA A 33 10.02 -22.65 -17.94
C ALA A 33 10.74 -21.92 -19.08
N LYS A 34 12.07 -21.98 -19.09
CA LYS A 34 12.89 -21.42 -20.16
C LYS A 34 12.89 -22.35 -21.36
N GLY A 35 12.38 -21.88 -22.49
CA GLY A 35 12.44 -22.58 -23.77
C GLY A 35 13.82 -22.57 -24.40
N LYS A 36 14.03 -23.39 -25.41
CA LYS A 36 15.25 -23.35 -26.23
C LYS A 36 15.30 -22.00 -26.96
N SER A 37 16.48 -21.36 -26.92
CA SER A 37 16.69 -20.15 -27.74
C SER A 37 16.68 -20.52 -29.23
N VAL A 38 15.95 -19.75 -30.00
CA VAL A 38 15.88 -19.90 -31.45
C VAL A 38 16.39 -18.63 -32.13
N MET A 39 16.95 -18.77 -33.31
CA MET A 39 17.29 -17.62 -34.14
C MET A 39 16.03 -17.17 -34.88
N ALA A 40 15.77 -15.85 -34.84
CA ALA A 40 14.67 -15.29 -35.61
C ALA A 40 14.93 -15.50 -37.11
N THR A 41 14.02 -16.17 -37.78
CA THR A 41 14.04 -16.34 -39.23
C THR A 41 12.95 -15.48 -39.85
N LYS A 42 13.00 -15.27 -41.16
CA LYS A 42 11.94 -14.58 -41.89
C LYS A 42 10.63 -15.36 -41.66
N ALA A 43 9.59 -14.67 -41.22
CA ALA A 43 8.32 -15.30 -40.90
C ALA A 43 7.76 -16.08 -42.08
N ALA A 44 7.59 -17.38 -41.88
CA ALA A 44 6.85 -18.25 -42.80
C ALA A 44 5.63 -18.77 -42.05
N GLY A 45 4.45 -18.23 -42.33
CA GLY A 45 3.20 -18.66 -41.73
C GLY A 45 2.32 -17.50 -41.21
N ASN A 46 1.21 -17.85 -40.59
CA ASN A 46 0.29 -16.86 -40.01
C ASN A 46 0.94 -16.19 -38.79
N VAL A 47 0.97 -14.86 -38.78
CA VAL A 47 1.40 -14.10 -37.61
C VAL A 47 0.33 -14.22 -36.54
N VAL A 48 0.70 -14.80 -35.39
CA VAL A 48 -0.21 -15.00 -34.26
C VAL A 48 -0.19 -13.80 -33.28
N ALA A 49 0.94 -13.09 -33.25
CA ALA A 49 1.09 -11.87 -32.47
C ALA A 49 2.08 -10.92 -33.15
N ALA A 50 1.79 -9.64 -33.10
CA ALA A 50 2.69 -8.59 -33.55
C ALA A 50 2.97 -7.62 -32.39
N VAL A 51 4.23 -7.19 -32.27
CA VAL A 51 4.62 -6.13 -31.36
C VAL A 51 4.77 -4.84 -32.15
N ASP A 52 3.92 -3.86 -31.88
CA ASP A 52 4.05 -2.52 -32.46
C ASP A 52 4.89 -1.65 -31.54
N ALA A 53 6.09 -1.31 -31.97
CA ALA A 53 7.02 -0.47 -31.22
C ALA A 53 6.52 0.98 -31.04
N ASN A 54 5.53 1.40 -31.83
CA ASN A 54 4.91 2.73 -31.72
C ASN A 54 3.68 2.76 -30.83
N SER A 55 3.17 1.60 -30.47
CA SER A 55 2.02 1.47 -29.56
C SER A 55 2.52 1.33 -28.13
N HIS A 56 2.39 2.41 -27.36
CA HIS A 56 2.84 2.45 -25.96
C HIS A 56 1.63 2.41 -25.03
N GLY A 57 1.58 1.42 -24.15
CA GLY A 57 0.68 1.40 -23.00
C GLY A 57 1.16 2.35 -21.88
N THR A 58 0.46 2.36 -20.78
CA THR A 58 0.92 3.08 -19.58
C THR A 58 2.26 2.50 -19.12
N ARG A 59 3.22 3.39 -18.85
CA ARG A 59 4.56 2.98 -18.38
C ARG A 59 4.43 2.23 -17.05
N PHE A 60 4.94 1.01 -17.03
CA PHE A 60 5.15 0.27 -15.78
C PHE A 60 6.31 0.90 -15.00
N VAL A 61 6.09 1.18 -13.71
CA VAL A 61 7.07 1.94 -12.91
C VAL A 61 7.99 1.02 -12.13
N GLY A 62 7.49 -0.09 -11.59
CA GLY A 62 8.30 -1.05 -10.84
C GLY A 62 7.51 -1.92 -9.88
N PHE A 63 8.24 -2.81 -9.23
CA PHE A 63 7.77 -3.61 -8.10
C PHE A 63 8.41 -3.14 -6.80
N GLY A 64 7.86 -3.58 -5.68
CA GLY A 64 8.39 -3.29 -4.36
C GLY A 64 7.94 -4.28 -3.31
N THR A 65 8.35 -4.02 -2.09
CA THR A 65 7.99 -4.80 -0.90
C THR A 65 7.67 -3.88 0.27
N THR A 66 7.13 -4.43 1.35
CA THR A 66 6.96 -3.74 2.62
C THR A 66 8.19 -3.99 3.51
N PHE A 67 8.52 -3.04 4.36
CA PHE A 67 9.53 -3.18 5.42
C PHE A 67 8.81 -3.24 6.77
N ASN A 68 8.88 -4.39 7.44
CA ASN A 68 8.20 -4.65 8.70
C ASN A 68 9.17 -5.04 9.80
N GLU A 69 8.72 -5.02 11.04
CA GLU A 69 9.50 -5.43 12.20
C GLU A 69 9.86 -6.92 12.16
N LEU A 70 8.89 -7.77 11.84
CA LEU A 70 9.12 -9.22 11.74
C LEU A 70 10.03 -9.59 10.57
N ASP A 71 10.06 -8.79 9.50
CA ASP A 71 11.03 -8.98 8.41
C ASP A 71 12.46 -8.71 8.89
N TRP A 72 12.64 -7.69 9.75
CA TRP A 72 13.94 -7.42 10.36
C TRP A 72 14.39 -8.57 11.27
N ASP A 73 13.48 -9.18 12.02
CA ASP A 73 13.79 -10.34 12.84
C ASP A 73 14.24 -11.53 12.00
N ALA A 74 13.46 -11.86 10.97
CA ALA A 74 13.81 -12.93 10.03
C ALA A 74 15.15 -12.65 9.32
N PHE A 75 15.40 -11.42 8.91
CA PHE A 75 16.65 -11.00 8.28
C PHE A 75 17.86 -11.19 9.19
N ASN A 76 17.71 -10.94 10.49
CA ASN A 76 18.79 -11.11 11.45
C ASN A 76 19.09 -12.58 11.84
N LEU A 77 18.25 -13.53 11.43
CA LEU A 77 18.55 -14.97 11.54
C LEU A 77 19.56 -15.43 10.48
N LEU A 78 19.73 -14.65 9.43
CA LEU A 78 20.64 -14.96 8.34
C LEU A 78 22.07 -14.54 8.67
N THR A 79 23.03 -15.27 8.12
CA THR A 79 24.44 -14.84 8.13
C THR A 79 24.63 -13.57 7.31
N ARG A 80 25.71 -12.84 7.52
CA ARG A 80 26.02 -11.62 6.74
C ARG A 80 26.06 -11.88 5.23
N GLN A 81 26.60 -13.02 4.82
CA GLN A 81 26.66 -13.40 3.42
C GLN A 81 25.24 -13.62 2.84
N GLU A 82 24.38 -14.33 3.56
CA GLU A 82 22.98 -14.55 3.15
C GLU A 82 22.17 -13.25 3.14
N GLN A 83 22.40 -12.35 4.11
CA GLN A 83 21.79 -11.02 4.13
C GLN A 83 22.16 -10.21 2.88
N ASP A 84 23.45 -10.17 2.53
CA ASP A 84 23.93 -9.45 1.35
C ASP A 84 23.39 -10.09 0.07
N GLU A 85 23.38 -11.42 -0.04
CA GLU A 85 22.81 -12.12 -1.18
C GLU A 85 21.31 -11.86 -1.33
N LEU A 86 20.56 -11.95 -0.23
CA LEU A 86 19.12 -11.69 -0.24
C LEU A 86 18.81 -10.27 -0.74
N MET A 87 19.47 -9.26 -0.18
CA MET A 87 19.27 -7.87 -0.58
C MET A 87 19.69 -7.62 -2.03
N TYR A 88 20.78 -8.22 -2.49
CA TYR A 88 21.20 -8.17 -3.88
C TYR A 88 20.12 -8.74 -4.81
N ARG A 89 19.61 -9.93 -4.51
CA ARG A 89 18.59 -10.59 -5.35
C ARG A 89 17.29 -9.82 -5.39
N LEU A 90 16.91 -9.20 -4.27
CA LEU A 90 15.65 -8.43 -4.17
C LEU A 90 15.76 -7.05 -4.84
N PHE A 91 16.87 -6.31 -4.63
CA PHE A 91 16.91 -4.89 -4.92
C PHE A 91 17.91 -4.48 -6.01
N ALA A 92 19.00 -5.24 -6.24
CA ALA A 92 20.00 -4.82 -7.23
C ALA A 92 19.41 -4.80 -8.66
N PRO A 93 19.85 -3.85 -9.51
CA PRO A 93 19.40 -3.80 -10.91
C PRO A 93 19.69 -5.09 -11.70
N GLU A 94 20.72 -5.82 -11.31
CA GLU A 94 21.12 -7.12 -11.88
C GLU A 94 20.53 -8.31 -11.10
N GLY A 95 19.84 -8.06 -9.96
CA GLY A 95 19.23 -9.07 -9.13
C GLY A 95 17.98 -9.68 -9.76
N ASP A 96 17.33 -10.57 -9.00
CA ASP A 96 16.19 -11.35 -9.50
C ASP A 96 14.91 -10.50 -9.60
N LEU A 97 14.54 -9.78 -8.53
CA LEU A 97 13.27 -9.08 -8.42
C LEU A 97 13.36 -7.59 -8.77
N LYS A 98 14.52 -6.98 -8.62
CA LYS A 98 14.78 -5.57 -9.02
C LYS A 98 13.79 -4.59 -8.41
N PHE A 99 13.49 -4.75 -7.14
CA PHE A 99 12.56 -3.87 -6.43
C PHE A 99 13.08 -2.44 -6.40
N THR A 100 12.18 -1.51 -6.74
CA THR A 100 12.47 -0.07 -6.79
C THR A 100 11.63 0.72 -5.80
N HIS A 101 10.64 0.06 -5.17
CA HIS A 101 9.74 0.67 -4.21
C HIS A 101 9.75 -0.08 -2.88
N GLY A 102 9.56 0.66 -1.79
CA GLY A 102 9.38 0.14 -0.46
C GLY A 102 8.22 0.80 0.25
N ARG A 103 7.48 0.05 1.04
CA ARG A 103 6.42 0.56 1.91
C ARG A 103 6.89 0.54 3.35
N VAL A 104 6.62 1.61 4.07
CA VAL A 104 6.83 1.70 5.51
C VAL A 104 5.52 2.14 6.19
N SER A 105 5.28 1.63 7.39
CA SER A 105 4.14 2.06 8.20
C SER A 105 4.54 3.24 9.07
N MET A 106 3.69 4.25 9.17
CA MET A 106 3.72 5.16 10.31
C MET A 106 2.92 4.51 11.43
N ASN A 107 3.54 4.26 12.57
CA ASN A 107 3.01 3.47 13.68
C ASN A 107 3.00 1.95 13.39
N ALA A 108 2.59 1.17 14.38
CA ALA A 108 2.51 -0.28 14.28
C ALA A 108 1.57 -0.74 13.17
N ASN A 109 1.97 -1.80 12.49
CA ASN A 109 1.15 -2.53 11.53
C ASN A 109 0.85 -3.95 12.06
N ASP A 110 0.27 -4.80 11.22
CA ASP A 110 -0.05 -6.20 11.53
C ASP A 110 1.18 -7.12 11.68
N TYR A 111 2.36 -6.68 11.21
CA TYR A 111 3.66 -7.36 11.36
C TYR A 111 4.56 -6.71 12.43
N ALA A 112 4.00 -5.92 13.32
CA ALA A 112 4.71 -5.39 14.48
C ALA A 112 4.70 -6.39 15.64
N ARG A 113 5.82 -6.50 16.38
CA ARG A 113 5.93 -7.36 17.58
C ARG A 113 5.01 -6.95 18.70
N ALA A 114 4.81 -5.64 18.82
CA ALA A 114 3.88 -5.03 19.74
C ALA A 114 3.31 -3.77 19.11
N TRP A 115 2.12 -3.39 19.50
CA TRP A 115 1.49 -2.22 18.94
C TRP A 115 2.01 -0.96 19.64
N TYR A 116 2.35 0.03 18.82
CA TYR A 116 2.94 1.31 19.24
C TYR A 116 2.50 2.42 18.29
N SER A 117 2.66 3.66 18.72
CA SER A 117 2.63 4.81 17.81
C SER A 117 3.88 5.67 17.95
N CYS A 118 4.11 6.52 16.95
CA CYS A 118 5.18 7.51 16.99
C CYS A 118 4.93 8.59 18.06
N ASP A 119 3.71 8.66 18.61
CA ASP A 119 3.34 9.55 19.70
C ASP A 119 2.21 8.96 20.55
N ASP A 120 2.58 8.27 21.62
CA ASP A 120 1.63 7.66 22.57
C ASP A 120 1.18 8.63 23.68
N VAL A 121 1.66 9.89 23.66
CA VAL A 121 1.31 10.88 24.69
C VAL A 121 -0.01 11.55 24.35
N ALA A 122 -1.05 11.17 25.09
CA ALA A 122 -2.40 11.70 24.85
C ALA A 122 -2.45 13.24 24.97
N GLY A 123 -2.98 13.88 23.92
CA GLY A 123 -3.12 15.33 23.88
C GLY A 123 -1.85 16.10 23.49
N ASP A 124 -0.81 15.43 23.01
CA ASP A 124 0.37 16.13 22.48
C ASP A 124 0.12 16.72 21.09
N PHE A 125 -0.77 17.66 21.00
CA PHE A 125 -1.07 18.38 19.75
C PHE A 125 0.11 19.19 19.19
N ALA A 126 1.17 19.35 19.97
CA ALA A 126 2.39 20.06 19.55
C ALA A 126 3.48 19.10 19.05
N LEU A 127 3.24 17.78 19.06
CA LEU A 127 4.14 16.73 18.63
C LEU A 127 5.52 16.78 19.29
N ARG A 128 5.57 17.15 20.58
CA ARG A 128 6.81 17.28 21.36
C ARG A 128 7.45 15.91 21.65
N TYR A 129 6.61 14.89 21.76
CA TYR A 129 7.01 13.52 22.05
C TYR A 129 7.05 12.64 20.81
N PHE A 130 6.62 13.17 19.67
CA PHE A 130 6.64 12.42 18.40
C PHE A 130 8.07 12.04 18.01
N ASN A 131 8.32 10.73 17.86
CA ASN A 131 9.61 10.19 17.47
C ASN A 131 9.47 8.91 16.63
N ILE A 132 10.57 8.50 15.99
CA ILE A 132 10.70 7.26 15.21
C ILE A 132 11.76 6.32 15.83
N ASP A 133 11.97 6.39 17.13
CA ASP A 133 13.01 5.60 17.80
C ASP A 133 12.72 4.10 17.77
N HIS A 134 11.45 3.73 17.61
CA HIS A 134 11.05 2.36 17.35
C HIS A 134 11.60 1.88 16.01
N ASP A 135 11.36 2.63 14.95
CA ASP A 135 11.73 2.30 13.58
C ASP A 135 13.25 2.28 13.38
N LYS A 136 13.99 3.11 14.13
CA LYS A 136 15.47 3.15 14.10
C LYS A 136 16.11 1.83 14.50
N ARG A 137 15.39 0.98 15.22
CA ARG A 137 15.92 -0.32 15.72
C ARG A 137 15.68 -1.48 14.76
N ASN A 138 14.77 -1.30 13.80
CA ASN A 138 14.31 -2.39 12.92
C ASN A 138 14.03 -1.95 11.48
N ILE A 139 12.98 -1.22 11.21
CA ILE A 139 12.51 -0.85 9.85
C ILE A 139 13.57 -0.04 9.10
N ILE A 140 14.16 0.97 9.74
CA ILE A 140 15.18 1.83 9.13
C ILE A 140 16.45 1.05 8.76
N PRO A 141 17.04 0.22 9.63
CA PRO A 141 18.17 -0.62 9.25
C PRO A 141 17.86 -1.56 8.09
N LEU A 142 16.66 -2.16 8.03
CA LEU A 142 16.26 -3.03 6.94
C LEU A 142 16.13 -2.26 5.62
N ALA A 143 15.49 -1.09 5.62
CA ALA A 143 15.37 -0.24 4.45
C ALA A 143 16.73 0.27 3.96
N ARG A 144 17.67 0.57 4.87
CA ARG A 144 19.06 0.92 4.52
C ARG A 144 19.82 -0.24 3.88
N ALA A 145 19.60 -1.47 4.35
CA ALA A 145 20.19 -2.65 3.73
C ALA A 145 19.72 -2.81 2.27
N ALA A 146 18.44 -2.53 2.00
CA ALA A 146 17.88 -2.50 0.65
C ALA A 146 18.44 -1.33 -0.18
N GLN A 147 18.53 -0.13 0.41
CA GLN A 147 19.05 1.08 -0.26
C GLN A 147 20.51 0.93 -0.71
N LYS A 148 21.31 0.13 -0.02
CA LYS A 148 22.69 -0.21 -0.43
C LYS A 148 22.73 -0.77 -1.87
N TYR A 149 21.75 -1.56 -2.26
CA TYR A 149 21.65 -2.19 -3.57
C TYR A 149 20.74 -1.44 -4.55
N GLN A 150 19.83 -0.62 -4.03
CA GLN A 150 18.93 0.25 -4.81
C GLN A 150 19.00 1.69 -4.28
N PRO A 151 20.03 2.48 -4.64
CA PRO A 151 20.17 3.86 -4.13
C PRO A 151 18.99 4.79 -4.48
N ALA A 152 18.24 4.46 -5.54
CA ALA A 152 17.05 5.18 -5.98
C ALA A 152 15.74 4.57 -5.40
N LEU A 153 15.82 3.80 -4.33
CA LEU A 153 14.66 3.21 -3.67
C LEU A 153 13.65 4.30 -3.28
N GLN A 154 12.42 4.17 -3.77
CA GLN A 154 11.34 5.08 -3.49
C GLN A 154 10.48 4.55 -2.34
N LEU A 155 10.46 5.23 -1.22
CA LEU A 155 9.62 4.85 -0.09
C LEU A 155 8.27 5.54 -0.18
N PHE A 156 7.21 4.77 0.09
CA PHE A 156 5.90 5.33 0.40
C PHE A 156 5.44 4.91 1.78
N MET A 157 4.64 5.73 2.40
CA MET A 157 4.17 5.54 3.76
C MET A 157 2.65 5.47 3.81
N SER A 158 2.14 4.56 4.65
CA SER A 158 0.74 4.54 5.08
C SER A 158 0.65 4.04 6.52
N PRO A 159 -0.16 4.67 7.38
CA PRO A 159 -0.45 4.16 8.71
C PRO A 159 -1.49 3.04 8.65
N TRP A 160 -1.40 2.09 9.60
CA TRP A 160 -2.50 1.15 9.88
C TRP A 160 -3.45 1.73 10.93
N SER A 161 -2.91 2.28 12.02
CA SER A 161 -3.68 2.97 13.03
C SER A 161 -3.05 4.31 13.40
N PRO A 162 -3.84 5.37 13.59
CA PRO A 162 -3.36 6.54 14.32
C PRO A 162 -3.06 6.16 15.77
N PRO A 163 -2.40 7.04 16.55
CA PRO A 163 -2.28 6.88 17.99
C PRO A 163 -3.64 6.64 18.64
N VAL A 164 -3.71 5.76 19.62
CA VAL A 164 -4.98 5.35 20.26
C VAL A 164 -5.76 6.51 20.85
N TRP A 165 -5.09 7.56 21.32
CA TRP A 165 -5.74 8.74 21.85
C TRP A 165 -6.44 9.61 20.80
N MET A 166 -6.20 9.36 19.52
CA MET A 166 -6.90 10.01 18.40
C MET A 166 -8.10 9.22 17.88
N LYS A 167 -8.38 8.05 18.47
CA LYS A 167 -9.47 7.16 18.06
C LYS A 167 -10.61 7.15 19.08
N ILE A 168 -11.84 7.01 18.62
CA ILE A 168 -13.02 6.99 19.49
C ILE A 168 -13.08 5.75 20.40
N ASN A 169 -12.45 4.63 19.99
CA ASN A 169 -12.38 3.41 20.78
C ASN A 169 -11.13 3.34 21.69
N HIS A 170 -10.22 4.29 21.60
CA HIS A 170 -8.97 4.35 22.38
C HIS A 170 -8.14 3.07 22.36
N ASP A 171 -8.19 2.32 21.23
CA ASP A 171 -7.44 1.07 21.06
C ASP A 171 -6.88 0.97 19.65
N TYR A 172 -5.85 0.14 19.44
CA TYR A 172 -5.25 -0.09 18.13
C TYR A 172 -6.17 -0.87 17.20
N PRO A 173 -6.73 -2.04 17.59
CA PRO A 173 -7.67 -2.78 16.74
C PRO A 173 -9.01 -2.05 16.62
N VAL A 174 -9.82 -2.49 15.68
CA VAL A 174 -11.21 -2.05 15.48
C VAL A 174 -12.22 -3.19 15.63
N SER A 175 -11.76 -4.42 15.77
CA SER A 175 -12.59 -5.56 16.11
C SER A 175 -11.96 -6.44 17.20
N PRO A 176 -12.77 -7.03 18.09
CA PRO A 176 -12.29 -7.99 19.05
C PRO A 176 -11.87 -9.29 18.37
N SER A 177 -10.90 -9.97 18.94
CA SER A 177 -10.51 -11.33 18.56
C SER A 177 -9.88 -12.05 19.75
N ASN A 178 -9.58 -13.34 19.57
CA ASN A 178 -8.83 -14.11 20.55
C ASN A 178 -7.33 -13.73 20.62
N THR A 179 -6.87 -12.87 19.72
CA THR A 179 -5.47 -12.41 19.63
C THR A 179 -5.27 -11.00 20.19
N ASN A 180 -6.33 -10.31 20.61
CA ASN A 180 -6.26 -9.00 21.23
C ASN A 180 -7.09 -8.94 22.51
N GLN A 181 -6.95 -7.86 23.27
CA GLN A 181 -7.62 -7.65 24.56
C GLN A 181 -8.88 -6.78 24.44
N MET A 182 -9.37 -6.51 23.23
CA MET A 182 -10.51 -5.64 23.03
C MET A 182 -11.77 -6.27 23.64
N ASP A 183 -12.48 -5.50 24.47
CA ASP A 183 -13.79 -5.86 24.94
C ASP A 183 -14.80 -5.81 23.77
N GLU A 184 -15.62 -6.84 23.64
CA GLU A 184 -16.66 -6.90 22.60
C GLU A 184 -17.61 -5.70 22.65
N ARG A 185 -17.83 -5.11 23.82
CA ARG A 185 -18.62 -3.89 23.98
C ARG A 185 -17.96 -2.64 23.37
N GLN A 186 -16.65 -2.68 23.10
CA GLN A 186 -15.91 -1.64 22.39
C GLN A 186 -15.93 -1.86 20.88
N ALA A 187 -16.40 -3.01 20.42
CA ALA A 187 -16.60 -3.29 19.01
C ALA A 187 -17.85 -2.58 18.51
N TYR A 188 -17.64 -1.44 17.91
CA TYR A 188 -18.75 -0.73 17.26
C TYR A 188 -19.02 -1.37 15.90
N LEU A 189 -20.28 -1.59 15.58
CA LEU A 189 -20.69 -1.99 14.23
C LEU A 189 -20.44 -0.84 13.26
N LEU A 190 -19.38 -0.95 12.52
CA LEU A 190 -18.89 0.11 11.67
C LEU A 190 -19.30 0.00 10.23
N TYR A 191 -19.59 -1.20 9.81
CA TYR A 191 -19.75 -1.50 8.41
C TYR A 191 -21.21 -1.81 8.09
N MET A 192 -21.74 -1.13 7.08
CA MET A 192 -23.01 -1.48 6.48
C MET A 192 -22.80 -1.74 5.00
N ASP A 193 -23.24 -2.88 4.51
CA ASP A 193 -23.39 -3.11 3.07
C ASP A 193 -24.55 -2.27 2.57
N ASP A 194 -24.39 -1.44 1.57
CA ASP A 194 -25.46 -0.74 0.88
C ASP A 194 -26.36 0.21 1.72
N GLY A 195 -25.92 0.62 2.89
CA GLY A 195 -26.72 1.45 3.79
C GLY A 195 -27.86 0.72 4.50
N ARG A 196 -27.93 -0.61 4.37
CA ARG A 196 -28.90 -1.45 5.06
C ARG A 196 -28.60 -1.46 6.57
N GLN A 197 -29.63 -1.28 7.39
CA GLN A 197 -29.51 -1.54 8.82
C GLN A 197 -29.32 -3.03 9.06
N VAL A 198 -28.42 -3.37 9.99
CA VAL A 198 -28.25 -4.74 10.48
C VAL A 198 -29.53 -5.12 11.19
N ASP A 199 -30.15 -6.21 10.79
CA ASP A 199 -31.36 -6.69 11.45
C ASP A 199 -31.04 -7.34 12.82
N ALA A 200 -32.10 -7.59 13.61
CA ALA A 200 -31.95 -8.13 14.96
C ALA A 200 -31.33 -9.54 14.99
N GLU A 201 -31.55 -10.35 13.95
CA GLU A 201 -30.94 -11.68 13.85
C GLU A 201 -29.46 -11.62 13.50
N GLU A 202 -29.07 -10.73 12.57
CA GLU A 202 -27.66 -10.48 12.28
C GLU A 202 -26.93 -9.93 13.50
N MET A 203 -27.54 -9.02 14.26
CA MET A 203 -26.98 -8.52 15.52
C MET A 203 -26.77 -9.63 16.54
N LYS A 204 -27.70 -10.57 16.63
CA LYS A 204 -27.57 -11.73 17.49
C LYS A 204 -26.46 -12.68 17.04
N LEU A 205 -26.36 -12.94 15.73
CA LEU A 205 -25.27 -13.73 15.16
C LEU A 205 -23.90 -13.08 15.36
N LEU A 206 -23.82 -11.76 15.34
CA LEU A 206 -22.59 -11.00 15.60
C LEU A 206 -22.19 -11.09 17.08
N GLY A 207 -23.16 -11.09 18.02
CA GLY A 207 -22.89 -11.24 19.45
C GLY A 207 -22.34 -12.61 19.85
N ASP A 208 -22.65 -13.66 19.09
CA ASP A 208 -22.23 -15.03 19.37
C ASP A 208 -20.88 -15.42 18.71
N ARG A 209 -20.28 -14.55 17.87
CA ARG A 209 -19.08 -14.85 17.11
C ARG A 209 -17.98 -13.82 17.35
N LYS A 210 -17.09 -14.12 18.30
CA LYS A 210 -15.88 -13.30 18.52
C LYS A 210 -15.06 -13.15 17.25
N GLY A 211 -14.81 -11.91 16.83
CA GLY A 211 -13.91 -11.59 15.75
C GLY A 211 -14.44 -11.82 14.32
N VAL A 212 -15.70 -12.18 14.16
CA VAL A 212 -16.29 -12.36 12.82
C VAL A 212 -17.36 -11.28 12.59
N PHE A 213 -16.91 -10.13 12.11
CA PHE A 213 -17.82 -9.09 11.66
C PHE A 213 -17.92 -9.12 10.13
N PRO A 214 -19.13 -9.03 9.56
CA PRO A 214 -19.27 -8.94 8.11
C PRO A 214 -18.54 -7.68 7.61
N ARG A 215 -17.82 -7.79 6.51
CA ARG A 215 -17.20 -6.64 5.84
C ARG A 215 -18.30 -5.76 5.26
N ARG A 216 -18.53 -4.61 5.87
CA ARG A 216 -19.58 -3.66 5.50
C ARG A 216 -19.00 -2.27 5.34
N LEU A 217 -19.74 -1.35 4.74
CA LEU A 217 -19.33 0.06 4.66
C LEU A 217 -19.17 0.64 6.06
N ALA A 218 -18.13 1.42 6.27
CA ALA A 218 -17.92 2.12 7.52
C ALA A 218 -19.08 3.09 7.77
N SER A 219 -19.84 2.86 8.85
CA SER A 219 -20.98 3.68 9.23
C SER A 219 -20.60 4.91 10.05
N GLN A 220 -19.37 4.94 10.58
CA GLN A 220 -18.80 6.09 11.29
C GLN A 220 -17.28 6.08 11.21
N ASP A 221 -16.69 7.25 11.38
CA ASP A 221 -15.23 7.38 11.48
C ASP A 221 -14.75 6.91 12.86
N TYR A 222 -13.70 6.10 12.88
CA TYR A 222 -13.02 5.74 14.14
C TYR A 222 -11.99 6.79 14.55
N PHE A 223 -11.52 7.59 13.63
CA PHE A 223 -10.73 8.76 13.94
C PHE A 223 -11.62 9.86 14.52
N ILE A 224 -11.20 10.53 15.59
CA ILE A 224 -11.91 11.66 16.20
C ILE A 224 -11.99 12.81 15.19
N GLN A 225 -13.21 13.20 14.79
CA GLN A 225 -13.47 14.19 13.75
C GLN A 225 -13.42 15.65 14.25
N ASP A 226 -12.65 15.91 15.30
CA ASP A 226 -12.37 17.28 15.79
C ASP A 226 -11.27 17.91 14.94
N PRO A 227 -11.41 19.18 14.49
CA PRO A 227 -10.44 19.86 13.66
C PRO A 227 -9.01 19.87 14.22
N ARG A 228 -8.86 19.96 15.54
CA ARG A 228 -7.55 19.96 16.19
C ARG A 228 -6.85 18.59 16.07
N TYR A 229 -7.62 17.50 16.19
CA TYR A 229 -7.09 16.13 16.01
C TYR A 229 -6.73 15.88 14.54
N LEU A 230 -7.59 16.27 13.61
CA LEU A 230 -7.36 16.11 12.17
C LEU A 230 -6.10 16.88 11.73
N GLN A 231 -5.94 18.14 12.19
CA GLN A 231 -4.74 18.93 11.87
C GLN A 231 -3.48 18.30 12.50
N CYS A 232 -3.54 17.90 13.77
CA CYS A 232 -2.42 17.24 14.43
C CYS A 232 -1.98 15.98 13.69
N TYR A 233 -2.95 15.18 13.22
CA TYR A 233 -2.64 13.97 12.47
C TYR A 233 -1.99 14.28 11.10
N ALA A 234 -2.43 15.32 10.39
CA ALA A 234 -1.76 15.79 9.19
C ALA A 234 -0.32 16.28 9.47
N ASP A 235 -0.10 16.93 10.62
CA ASP A 235 1.23 17.34 11.05
C ASP A 235 2.13 16.16 11.41
N MET A 236 1.57 15.04 11.94
CA MET A 236 2.32 13.80 12.17
C MET A 236 2.89 13.22 10.88
N PHE A 237 2.14 13.25 9.76
CA PHE A 237 2.65 12.83 8.45
C PHE A 237 3.89 13.64 8.06
N CYS A 238 3.82 14.95 8.21
CA CYS A 238 4.96 15.82 7.90
C CYS A 238 6.15 15.54 8.82
N ARG A 239 5.89 15.34 10.11
CA ARG A 239 6.95 15.04 11.08
C ARG A 239 7.64 13.70 10.80
N PHE A 240 6.87 12.68 10.40
CA PHE A 240 7.41 11.40 9.99
C PHE A 240 8.31 11.54 8.74
N ILE A 241 7.84 12.26 7.72
CA ILE A 241 8.62 12.56 6.50
C ILE A 241 9.95 13.24 6.85
N GLU A 242 9.91 14.26 7.72
CA GLU A 242 11.10 14.99 8.16
C GLU A 242 12.12 14.06 8.85
N LEU A 243 11.65 13.23 9.79
CA LEU A 243 12.52 12.34 10.54
C LEU A 243 13.11 11.22 9.65
N TYR A 244 12.33 10.62 8.76
CA TYR A 244 12.85 9.65 7.81
C TYR A 244 13.87 10.27 6.83
N LYS A 245 13.65 11.51 6.43
CA LYS A 245 14.62 12.26 5.62
C LYS A 245 15.96 12.46 6.35
N THR A 246 15.94 12.72 7.67
CA THR A 246 17.19 12.82 8.47
C THR A 246 17.93 11.50 8.57
N GLU A 247 17.21 10.36 8.43
CA GLU A 247 17.80 9.02 8.39
C GLU A 247 18.31 8.63 6.98
N GLY A 248 18.24 9.55 6.00
CA GLY A 248 18.66 9.28 4.63
C GLY A 248 17.68 8.40 3.82
N LEU A 249 16.44 8.26 4.29
CA LEU A 249 15.38 7.45 3.70
C LEU A 249 14.17 8.34 3.35
N PRO A 250 14.25 9.19 2.32
CA PRO A 250 13.17 10.12 2.00
C PRO A 250 11.88 9.39 1.60
N ILE A 251 10.78 9.77 2.24
CA ILE A 251 9.44 9.35 1.84
C ILE A 251 9.03 10.16 0.61
N THR A 252 8.60 9.49 -0.45
CA THR A 252 8.23 10.12 -1.73
C THR A 252 6.73 10.17 -1.97
N LYS A 253 5.98 9.33 -1.28
CA LYS A 253 4.52 9.22 -1.40
C LYS A 253 3.90 8.91 -0.04
N VAL A 254 2.70 9.42 0.18
CA VAL A 254 1.90 9.07 1.37
C VAL A 254 0.51 8.64 0.96
N MET A 255 -0.04 7.67 1.69
CA MET A 255 -1.44 7.27 1.68
C MET A 255 -1.96 7.43 3.10
N TYR A 256 -3.16 7.99 3.25
CA TYR A 256 -3.64 8.42 4.56
C TYR A 256 -3.98 7.28 5.53
N GLN A 257 -4.31 6.09 5.02
CA GLN A 257 -4.74 4.95 5.82
C GLN A 257 -4.53 3.63 5.09
N ASN A 258 -4.09 2.59 5.81
CA ASN A 258 -4.19 1.21 5.32
C ASN A 258 -5.61 0.71 5.54
N GLU A 259 -6.22 0.16 4.47
CA GLU A 259 -7.50 -0.53 4.54
C GLU A 259 -8.59 0.25 5.32
N ALA A 260 -8.81 1.51 4.98
CA ALA A 260 -9.83 2.37 5.62
C ALA A 260 -11.24 1.76 5.66
N TYR A 261 -11.50 0.75 4.85
CA TYR A 261 -12.74 0.02 4.76
C TYR A 261 -12.77 -1.26 5.63
N SER A 262 -11.65 -1.65 6.24
CA SER A 262 -11.55 -2.91 6.99
C SER A 262 -11.83 -2.76 8.48
N TYR A 263 -12.46 -3.80 9.00
CA TYR A 263 -12.71 -4.03 10.42
C TYR A 263 -11.67 -5.05 10.92
N THR A 264 -10.57 -4.57 11.47
CA THR A 264 -9.40 -5.40 11.71
C THR A 264 -9.19 -5.75 13.18
N PRO A 265 -8.76 -6.99 13.50
CA PRO A 265 -8.35 -7.40 14.84
C PRO A 265 -6.90 -7.03 15.18
N TYR A 266 -6.21 -6.37 14.28
CA TYR A 266 -4.86 -5.79 14.39
C TYR A 266 -4.95 -4.26 14.24
N PRO A 267 -3.85 -3.51 14.35
CA PRO A 267 -3.92 -2.06 14.21
C PRO A 267 -4.68 -1.63 12.94
N GLY A 268 -5.67 -0.78 13.10
CA GLY A 268 -6.51 -0.31 12.02
C GLY A 268 -7.28 0.94 12.40
N CYS A 269 -7.88 1.60 11.43
CA CYS A 269 -8.78 2.72 11.64
C CYS A 269 -9.77 2.80 10.48
N ALA A 270 -11.04 2.64 10.78
CA ALA A 270 -12.09 2.75 9.78
C ALA A 270 -12.47 4.21 9.55
N TRP A 271 -12.69 4.55 8.28
CA TRP A 271 -13.09 5.86 7.83
C TRP A 271 -14.30 5.77 6.91
N THR A 272 -15.27 6.64 7.10
CA THR A 272 -16.34 6.87 6.11
C THR A 272 -15.76 7.54 4.86
N ALA A 273 -16.52 7.54 3.77
CA ALA A 273 -16.13 8.30 2.59
C ALA A 273 -16.03 9.81 2.90
N GLU A 274 -16.95 10.34 3.70
CA GLU A 274 -16.99 11.73 4.14
C GLU A 274 -15.78 12.08 5.02
N GLY A 275 -15.44 11.24 5.99
CA GLY A 275 -14.27 11.43 6.84
C GLY A 275 -12.96 11.35 6.05
N THR A 276 -12.88 10.42 5.09
CA THR A 276 -11.77 10.32 4.14
C THR A 276 -11.59 11.61 3.35
N LEU A 277 -12.67 12.13 2.75
CA LEU A 277 -12.63 13.37 1.98
C LEU A 277 -12.25 14.57 2.86
N ARG A 278 -12.87 14.70 4.02
CA ARG A 278 -12.57 15.79 4.98
C ARG A 278 -11.11 15.79 5.36
N PHE A 279 -10.57 14.65 5.78
CA PHE A 279 -9.18 14.59 6.20
C PHE A 279 -8.21 14.90 5.06
N ASN A 280 -8.41 14.27 3.91
CA ASN A 280 -7.48 14.44 2.79
C ASN A 280 -7.57 15.84 2.17
N ASN A 281 -8.76 16.40 1.97
CA ASN A 281 -8.95 17.70 1.31
C ASN A 281 -8.64 18.88 2.21
N ASP A 282 -9.10 18.83 3.47
CA ASP A 282 -9.10 20.01 4.33
C ASP A 282 -7.85 20.10 5.21
N TYR A 283 -7.16 18.95 5.44
CA TYR A 283 -6.02 18.88 6.36
C TYR A 283 -4.76 18.34 5.71
N LEU A 284 -4.77 17.10 5.18
CA LEU A 284 -3.54 16.43 4.74
C LEU A 284 -2.97 17.08 3.47
N ALA A 285 -3.78 17.26 2.43
CA ALA A 285 -3.32 17.83 1.17
C ALA A 285 -2.75 19.26 1.34
N PRO A 286 -3.45 20.21 2.01
CA PRO A 286 -2.91 21.56 2.18
C PRO A 286 -1.67 21.57 3.09
N THR A 287 -1.59 20.70 4.10
CA THR A 287 -0.43 20.59 4.98
C THR A 287 0.80 20.07 4.22
N LEU A 288 0.64 19.02 3.43
CA LEU A 288 1.71 18.49 2.56
C LEU A 288 2.15 19.52 1.51
N ALA A 289 1.20 20.15 0.82
CA ALA A 289 1.53 21.16 -0.20
C ALA A 289 2.35 22.33 0.36
N LYS A 290 2.12 22.69 1.61
CA LYS A 290 2.85 23.76 2.30
C LYS A 290 4.24 23.31 2.78
N ARG A 291 4.37 22.11 3.34
CA ARG A 291 5.59 21.66 4.05
C ARG A 291 6.47 20.73 3.23
N HIS A 292 5.86 19.90 2.38
CA HIS A 292 6.52 18.87 1.58
C HIS A 292 5.94 18.77 0.17
N PRO A 293 6.02 19.85 -0.64
CA PRO A 293 5.46 19.86 -2.00
C PRO A 293 6.09 18.81 -2.93
N GLU A 294 7.25 18.26 -2.55
CA GLU A 294 7.94 17.18 -3.24
C GLU A 294 7.33 15.79 -2.97
N VAL A 295 6.50 15.65 -1.93
CA VAL A 295 5.89 14.38 -1.55
C VAL A 295 4.51 14.26 -2.16
N GLU A 296 4.27 13.18 -2.87
CA GLU A 296 2.99 12.93 -3.52
C GLU A 296 1.93 12.41 -2.54
N LEU A 297 0.77 13.06 -2.50
CA LEU A 297 -0.40 12.47 -1.88
C LEU A 297 -1.04 11.48 -2.85
N TRP A 298 -1.28 10.27 -2.37
CA TRP A 298 -2.04 9.23 -3.05
C TRP A 298 -3.26 8.88 -2.19
N ILE A 299 -4.36 8.49 -2.83
CA ILE A 299 -5.56 8.04 -2.12
C ILE A 299 -5.64 6.51 -2.07
N GLY A 300 -6.14 5.98 -1.00
CA GLY A 300 -6.22 4.55 -0.69
C GLY A 300 -5.47 4.28 0.63
N THR A 301 -5.18 3.06 1.00
CA THR A 301 -5.20 1.85 0.15
C THR A 301 -6.61 1.23 0.12
N PHE A 302 -7.26 1.20 -1.03
CA PHE A 302 -8.60 0.60 -1.14
C PHE A 302 -8.50 -0.93 -1.21
N ASN A 303 -9.24 -1.61 -0.34
CA ASN A 303 -9.21 -3.07 -0.21
C ASN A 303 -10.58 -3.73 -0.44
N THR A 304 -11.57 -2.99 -0.92
CA THR A 304 -12.94 -3.45 -1.15
C THR A 304 -13.28 -3.56 -2.63
N ASN A 305 -14.14 -4.52 -2.99
CA ASN A 305 -14.76 -4.61 -4.31
C ASN A 305 -15.98 -3.68 -4.47
N ARG A 306 -16.37 -2.95 -3.42
CA ARG A 306 -17.47 -1.97 -3.44
C ARG A 306 -17.04 -0.71 -4.19
N LEU A 307 -17.26 -0.76 -5.51
CA LEU A 307 -16.88 0.35 -6.40
C LEU A 307 -17.64 1.63 -6.07
N ASP A 308 -18.89 1.54 -5.62
CA ASP A 308 -19.71 2.68 -5.18
C ASP A 308 -19.07 3.49 -4.04
N TYR A 309 -18.51 2.82 -3.03
CA TYR A 309 -17.75 3.49 -1.97
C TYR A 309 -16.48 4.17 -2.51
N VAL A 310 -15.74 3.46 -3.34
CA VAL A 310 -14.51 3.98 -3.96
C VAL A 310 -14.81 5.17 -4.86
N GLU A 311 -15.85 5.08 -5.70
CA GLU A 311 -16.28 6.16 -6.59
C GLU A 311 -16.77 7.39 -5.83
N LYS A 312 -17.49 7.22 -4.71
CA LYS A 312 -17.92 8.33 -3.86
C LYS A 312 -16.73 9.18 -3.40
N ILE A 313 -15.58 8.54 -3.14
CA ILE A 313 -14.34 9.22 -2.79
C ILE A 313 -13.67 9.81 -4.04
N LEU A 314 -13.50 8.98 -5.08
CA LEU A 314 -12.72 9.37 -6.25
C LEU A 314 -13.42 10.37 -7.17
N ASP A 315 -14.75 10.51 -7.11
CA ASP A 315 -15.52 11.51 -7.90
C ASP A 315 -15.39 12.92 -7.33
N ASP A 316 -14.87 13.09 -6.10
CA ASP A 316 -14.64 14.41 -5.53
C ASP A 316 -13.55 15.17 -6.30
N LYS A 317 -13.91 16.36 -6.81
CA LYS A 317 -13.04 17.14 -7.70
C LYS A 317 -11.86 17.76 -6.97
N THR A 318 -12.03 18.10 -5.70
CA THR A 318 -10.95 18.63 -4.85
C THR A 318 -9.91 17.54 -4.60
N LEU A 319 -10.36 16.33 -4.26
CA LEU A 319 -9.47 15.20 -4.08
C LEU A 319 -8.70 14.88 -5.38
N GLN A 320 -9.40 14.80 -6.52
CA GLN A 320 -8.77 14.52 -7.82
C GLN A 320 -7.66 15.53 -8.17
N ALA A 321 -7.83 16.79 -7.80
CA ALA A 321 -6.81 17.81 -8.04
C ALA A 321 -5.57 17.65 -7.13
N ASN A 322 -5.77 17.14 -5.92
CA ASN A 322 -4.73 17.00 -4.91
C ASN A 322 -3.92 15.72 -5.04
N VAL A 323 -4.56 14.60 -5.44
CA VAL A 323 -3.88 13.29 -5.45
C VAL A 323 -3.19 13.01 -6.78
N LYS A 324 -2.06 12.30 -6.71
CA LYS A 324 -1.25 11.91 -7.88
C LYS A 324 -1.50 10.47 -8.32
N GLY A 325 -2.15 9.68 -7.47
CA GLY A 325 -2.44 8.29 -7.78
C GLY A 325 -3.39 7.64 -6.78
N ILE A 326 -3.73 6.41 -7.09
CA ILE A 326 -4.72 5.60 -6.39
C ILE A 326 -4.06 4.27 -6.00
N GLY A 327 -4.10 3.95 -4.70
CA GLY A 327 -3.63 2.68 -4.16
C GLY A 327 -4.79 1.69 -4.00
N THR A 328 -4.59 0.48 -4.51
CA THR A 328 -5.56 -0.62 -4.40
C THR A 328 -4.89 -1.87 -3.85
N GLN A 329 -5.65 -2.70 -3.17
CA GLN A 329 -5.20 -3.99 -2.66
C GLN A 329 -6.36 -4.99 -2.59
N TRP A 330 -6.04 -6.27 -2.41
CA TRP A 330 -7.01 -7.37 -2.28
C TRP A 330 -8.10 -7.31 -3.37
N GLU A 331 -9.38 -7.38 -3.00
CA GLU A 331 -10.51 -7.43 -3.93
C GLU A 331 -10.66 -6.17 -4.80
N CYS A 332 -10.19 -5.01 -4.33
CA CYS A 332 -10.24 -3.78 -5.12
C CYS A 332 -9.44 -3.86 -6.42
N ARG A 333 -8.43 -4.75 -6.49
CA ARG A 333 -7.69 -4.99 -7.74
C ARG A 333 -8.58 -5.41 -8.90
N ASN A 334 -9.68 -6.09 -8.62
CA ASN A 334 -10.64 -6.52 -9.65
C ASN A 334 -11.31 -5.33 -10.34
N ASN A 335 -11.36 -4.18 -9.68
CA ASN A 335 -11.95 -2.94 -10.20
C ASN A 335 -10.97 -2.09 -11.02
N LEU A 336 -9.68 -2.45 -11.06
CA LEU A 336 -8.65 -1.66 -11.77
C LEU A 336 -9.01 -1.32 -13.23
N PRO A 337 -9.56 -2.22 -14.06
CA PRO A 337 -9.93 -1.86 -15.42
C PRO A 337 -10.98 -0.75 -15.49
N ALA A 338 -12.04 -0.84 -14.68
CA ALA A 338 -13.09 0.17 -14.60
C ALA A 338 -12.58 1.50 -14.05
N MET A 339 -11.79 1.45 -12.98
CA MET A 339 -11.19 2.64 -12.36
C MET A 339 -10.24 3.36 -13.33
N ARG A 340 -9.41 2.63 -14.09
CA ARG A 340 -8.53 3.23 -15.09
C ARG A 340 -9.30 3.91 -16.22
N GLN A 341 -10.43 3.34 -16.64
CA GLN A 341 -11.29 3.95 -17.64
C GLN A 341 -11.92 5.24 -17.10
N ARG A 342 -12.35 5.26 -15.84
CA ARG A 342 -13.04 6.39 -15.22
C ARG A 342 -12.09 7.51 -14.78
N TYR A 343 -10.89 7.15 -14.31
CA TYR A 343 -9.88 8.08 -13.79
C TYR A 343 -8.56 8.01 -14.58
N PRO A 344 -8.56 8.26 -15.89
CA PRO A 344 -7.41 8.00 -16.78
C PRO A 344 -6.19 8.87 -16.48
N ASN A 345 -6.37 9.99 -15.77
CA ASN A 345 -5.30 10.93 -15.44
C ASN A 345 -4.53 10.56 -14.16
N HIS A 346 -4.99 9.54 -13.44
CA HIS A 346 -4.33 9.09 -12.21
C HIS A 346 -3.45 7.88 -12.47
N ARG A 347 -2.35 7.80 -11.72
CA ARG A 347 -1.52 6.60 -11.65
C ARG A 347 -2.15 5.59 -10.69
N PHE A 348 -1.86 4.32 -10.89
CA PHE A 348 -2.38 3.24 -10.06
C PHE A 348 -1.24 2.43 -9.46
N MET A 349 -1.42 1.99 -8.24
CA MET A 349 -0.51 1.09 -7.52
C MET A 349 -1.33 -0.02 -6.87
N VAL A 350 -0.89 -1.26 -7.04
CA VAL A 350 -1.29 -2.32 -6.12
C VAL A 350 -0.38 -2.17 -4.91
N SER A 351 -0.93 -1.61 -3.82
CA SER A 351 -0.15 -1.22 -2.64
C SER A 351 0.15 -2.39 -1.71
N GLU A 352 -0.61 -3.47 -1.87
CA GLU A 352 -0.43 -4.72 -1.12
C GLU A 352 -1.06 -5.88 -1.86
N SER A 353 -0.36 -7.01 -1.89
CA SER A 353 -0.83 -8.26 -2.48
C SER A 353 -0.04 -9.43 -1.91
N ALA A 354 -0.70 -10.55 -1.66
CA ALA A 354 -0.08 -11.84 -1.46
C ALA A 354 -0.06 -12.66 -2.76
#